data_e3076c8b0e41d531ff54ba54fb9aa746
#
_entry.id   e3076c8b0e41d531ff54ba54fb9aa746
#
_cell.length_a   1.000
_cell.length_b   1.000
_cell.length_c   1.000
_cell.angle_alpha   90.00
_cell.angle_beta   90.00
_cell.angle_gamma   90.00
#
_symmetry.space_group_name_H-M   'P 1'
#
loop_
_entity.id
_entity.type
_entity.pdbx_description
1 polymer ?
#
loop_
_entity_poly.entity_id
_entity_poly.type
_entity_poly.pdbx_seq_one_letter_code
_entity_poly.pdbx_strand_id
1 'polypeptide(L)'
;GRSSFQSPSLLSVQMIASVMGGKKFPYPAGTYVQTEKYNHIMMAMDTTLDQNGCTYTVPQGTAEENAKLDASYEHLCKMRDELVTLNIVPPISEWSKINPNL
;
A
#
# COMPACT_ATOMS: atom_id res chain seq x y z
N GLY A 1 11.22 14.96 -13.56
CA GLY A 1 10.67 15.82 -12.54
C GLY A 1 11.55 15.92 -11.32
N ARG A 2 11.23 16.85 -10.46
CA ARG A 2 11.92 17.04 -9.20
C ARG A 2 11.19 16.31 -8.07
N SER A 3 11.94 15.72 -7.14
CA SER A 3 11.38 15.22 -5.90
C SER A 3 10.87 16.38 -5.06
N SER A 4 9.72 16.18 -4.41
CA SER A 4 9.22 17.10 -3.41
C SER A 4 9.77 16.68 -2.05
N PHE A 5 10.16 17.66 -1.22
CA PHE A 5 10.68 17.38 0.13
C PHE A 5 9.74 17.86 1.23
N GLN A 6 8.99 18.94 0.99
CA GLN A 6 8.14 19.54 2.02
C GLN A 6 6.91 18.69 2.32
N SER A 7 6.13 18.32 1.29
CA SER A 7 4.93 17.51 1.49
C SER A 7 5.23 16.12 2.06
N PRO A 8 6.19 15.34 1.52
CA PRO A 8 6.53 14.06 2.12
C PRO A 8 7.04 14.17 3.55
N SER A 9 7.82 15.22 3.88
CA SER A 9 8.30 15.44 5.24
C SER A 9 7.16 15.73 6.21
N LEU A 10 6.22 16.58 5.83
CA LEU A 10 5.05 16.89 6.64
C LEU A 10 4.17 15.66 6.86
N LEU A 11 3.90 14.91 5.81
CA LEU A 11 3.09 13.68 5.90
C LEU A 11 3.76 12.63 6.79
N SER A 12 5.08 12.49 6.70
CA SER A 12 5.84 11.57 7.55
C SER A 12 5.74 11.95 9.03
N VAL A 13 5.84 13.24 9.34
CA VAL A 13 5.66 13.75 10.71
C VAL A 13 4.25 13.48 11.22
N GLN A 14 3.24 13.68 10.38
CA GLN A 14 1.84 13.41 10.74
C GLN A 14 1.59 11.91 10.98
N MET A 15 2.20 11.04 10.19
CA MET A 15 2.13 9.59 10.40
C MET A 15 2.76 9.19 11.74
N ILE A 16 3.94 9.70 12.03
CA ILE A 16 4.64 9.44 13.30
C ILE A 16 3.79 9.93 14.47
N ALA A 17 3.22 11.11 14.38
CA ALA A 17 2.35 11.67 15.43
C ALA A 17 1.13 10.79 15.67
N SER A 18 0.53 10.24 14.64
CA SER A 18 -0.61 9.31 14.76
C SER A 18 -0.21 8.02 15.47
N VAL A 19 0.92 7.44 15.13
CA VAL A 19 1.46 6.22 15.77
C VAL A 19 1.79 6.48 17.23
N MET A 20 2.25 7.69 17.56
CA MET A 20 2.57 8.08 18.94
C MET A 20 1.33 8.44 19.77
N GLY A 21 0.14 8.27 19.24
CA GLY A 21 -1.11 8.54 19.95
C GLY A 21 -1.65 9.95 19.76
N GLY A 22 -1.16 10.67 18.77
CA GLY A 22 -1.66 11.97 18.40
C GLY A 22 -2.91 11.91 17.53
N LYS A 23 -3.12 12.98 16.76
CA LYS A 23 -4.27 13.12 15.87
C LYS A 23 -4.23 12.06 14.77
N LYS A 24 -5.40 11.48 14.44
CA LYS A 24 -5.54 10.48 13.38
C LYS A 24 -4.99 11.01 12.05
N PHE A 25 -4.20 10.17 11.37
CA PHE A 25 -3.71 10.46 10.01
C PHE A 25 -4.88 10.40 9.02
N PRO A 26 -5.20 11.51 8.32
CA PRO A 26 -6.46 11.61 7.58
C PRO A 26 -6.39 11.14 6.13
N TYR A 27 -5.23 10.71 5.65
CA TYR A 27 -5.03 10.42 4.23
C TYR A 27 -4.88 8.94 3.97
N PRO A 28 -5.23 8.46 2.75
CA PRO A 28 -4.87 7.12 2.32
C PRO A 28 -3.35 6.94 2.31
N ALA A 29 -2.89 5.74 2.55
CA ALA A 29 -1.46 5.42 2.51
C ALA A 29 -1.20 4.17 1.69
N GLY A 30 -0.02 4.09 1.10
CA GLY A 30 0.45 2.89 0.43
C GLY A 30 0.60 1.76 1.44
N THR A 31 -0.04 0.65 1.18
CA THR A 31 -0.14 -0.49 2.09
C THR A 31 0.11 -1.78 1.31
N TYR A 32 0.85 -2.70 1.91
CA TYR A 32 0.96 -4.06 1.36
C TYR A 32 -0.38 -4.77 1.57
N VAL A 33 -1.06 -5.10 0.46
CA VAL A 33 -2.44 -5.56 0.49
C VAL A 33 -2.50 -7.07 0.36
N GLN A 34 -3.26 -7.70 1.26
CA GLN A 34 -3.59 -9.12 1.21
C GLN A 34 -5.07 -9.27 1.58
N THR A 35 -5.92 -9.32 0.57
CA THR A 35 -7.36 -9.57 0.69
C THR A 35 -7.74 -10.73 -0.24
N GLU A 36 -9.00 -11.10 -0.27
CA GLU A 36 -9.46 -12.12 -1.20
C GLU A 36 -9.27 -11.71 -2.67
N LYS A 37 -9.39 -10.42 -2.96
CA LYS A 37 -9.37 -9.87 -4.32
C LYS A 37 -8.02 -9.28 -4.71
N TYR A 38 -7.33 -8.59 -3.79
CA TYR A 38 -6.08 -7.88 -4.03
C TYR A 38 -4.98 -8.50 -3.18
N ASN A 39 -3.91 -8.99 -3.80
CA ASN A 39 -2.86 -9.72 -3.09
C ASN A 39 -1.46 -9.39 -3.60
N HIS A 40 -0.50 -9.40 -2.67
CA HIS A 40 0.93 -9.29 -2.96
C HIS A 40 1.30 -8.05 -3.76
N ILE A 41 0.72 -6.91 -3.39
CA ILE A 41 0.93 -5.63 -4.07
C ILE A 41 0.85 -4.48 -3.05
N MET A 42 1.54 -3.39 -3.34
CA MET A 42 1.39 -2.14 -2.61
C MET A 42 0.36 -1.27 -3.32
N MET A 43 -0.69 -0.91 -2.61
CA MET A 43 -1.74 -0.02 -3.13
C MET A 43 -2.11 1.01 -2.07
N ALA A 44 -2.60 2.16 -2.50
CA ALA A 44 -3.18 3.13 -1.58
C ALA A 44 -4.53 2.62 -1.08
N MET A 45 -4.67 2.54 0.23
CA MET A 45 -5.87 2.06 0.91
C MET A 45 -6.31 3.06 1.98
N ASP A 46 -7.55 2.96 2.41
CA ASP A 46 -8.03 3.67 3.58
C ASP A 46 -7.36 3.06 4.80
N THR A 47 -6.39 3.76 5.37
CA THR A 47 -5.55 3.28 6.45
C THR A 47 -5.88 3.94 7.76
N THR A 48 -5.77 3.18 8.85
CA THR A 48 -5.81 3.69 10.20
C THR A 48 -4.45 3.45 10.84
N LEU A 49 -3.80 4.55 11.26
CA LEU A 49 -2.54 4.52 12.00
C LEU A 49 -2.80 4.96 13.43
N ASP A 50 -2.40 4.15 14.39
CA ASP A 50 -2.48 4.46 15.81
C ASP A 50 -1.39 3.74 16.60
N GLN A 51 -1.46 3.81 17.93
CA GLN A 51 -0.49 3.17 18.81
C GLN A 51 -0.47 1.64 18.69
N ASN A 52 -1.54 1.05 18.16
CA ASN A 52 -1.66 -0.40 17.98
C ASN A 52 -1.14 -0.86 16.61
N GLY A 53 -0.70 0.06 15.76
CA GLY A 53 -0.15 -0.22 14.46
C GLY A 53 -0.97 0.32 13.31
N CYS A 54 -0.95 -0.40 12.20
CA CYS A 54 -1.61 -0.01 10.96
C CYS A 54 -2.65 -1.06 10.57
N THR A 55 -3.85 -0.59 10.28
CA THR A 55 -4.90 -1.41 9.67
C THR A 55 -5.39 -0.71 8.41
N TYR A 56 -5.99 -1.45 7.49
CA TYR A 56 -6.53 -0.87 6.27
C TYR A 56 -7.85 -1.52 5.87
N THR A 57 -8.63 -0.76 5.10
CA THR A 57 -9.85 -1.27 4.46
C THR A 57 -9.80 -0.95 2.98
N VAL A 58 -10.39 -1.84 2.17
CA VAL A 58 -10.51 -1.60 0.73
C VAL A 58 -11.55 -0.51 0.50
N PRO A 59 -11.22 0.57 -0.24
CA PRO A 59 -12.18 1.61 -0.55
C PRO A 59 -13.38 1.04 -1.31
N GLN A 60 -14.58 1.47 -0.95
CA GLN A 60 -15.81 1.10 -1.64
C GLN A 60 -16.35 2.31 -2.38
N GLY A 61 -16.61 2.15 -3.65
CA GLY A 61 -17.12 3.21 -4.51
C GLY A 61 -18.23 2.70 -5.40
N THR A 62 -18.53 3.47 -6.44
CA THR A 62 -19.46 3.05 -7.49
C THR A 62 -18.89 1.88 -8.28
N ALA A 63 -19.72 1.21 -9.08
CA ALA A 63 -19.26 0.14 -9.96
C ALA A 63 -18.18 0.61 -10.92
N GLU A 64 -18.27 1.83 -11.42
CA GLU A 64 -17.26 2.44 -12.28
C GLU A 64 -15.93 2.67 -11.52
N GLU A 65 -16.00 3.19 -10.31
CA GLU A 65 -14.82 3.41 -9.47
C GLU A 65 -14.15 2.10 -9.09
N ASN A 66 -14.94 1.08 -8.75
CA ASN A 66 -14.41 -0.25 -8.44
C ASN A 66 -13.75 -0.89 -9.66
N ALA A 67 -14.31 -0.69 -10.85
CA ALA A 67 -13.70 -1.18 -12.10
C ALA A 67 -12.34 -0.52 -12.37
N LYS A 68 -12.21 0.77 -12.07
CA LYS A 68 -10.94 1.49 -12.19
C LYS A 68 -9.91 0.99 -11.18
N LEU A 69 -10.33 0.70 -9.97
CA LEU A 69 -9.46 0.12 -8.94
C LEU A 69 -8.96 -1.26 -9.37
N ASP A 70 -9.84 -2.10 -9.90
CA ASP A 70 -9.48 -3.41 -10.42
C ASP A 70 -8.47 -3.32 -11.57
N ALA A 71 -8.68 -2.38 -12.49
CA ALA A 71 -7.76 -2.14 -13.60
C ALA A 71 -6.38 -1.68 -13.11
N SER A 72 -6.34 -0.84 -12.09
CA SER A 72 -5.08 -0.42 -11.45
C SER A 72 -4.37 -1.59 -10.80
N TYR A 73 -5.10 -2.45 -10.10
CA TYR A 73 -4.55 -3.65 -9.50
C TYR A 73 -3.94 -4.58 -10.55
N GLU A 74 -4.67 -4.85 -11.62
CA GLU A 74 -4.17 -5.71 -12.71
C GLU A 74 -2.90 -5.14 -13.34
N HIS A 75 -2.86 -3.83 -13.54
CA HIS A 75 -1.69 -3.15 -14.09
C HIS A 75 -0.47 -3.29 -13.16
N LEU A 76 -0.66 -3.08 -11.87
CA LEU A 76 0.41 -3.23 -10.87
C LEU A 76 0.90 -4.68 -10.78
N CYS A 77 0.00 -5.65 -10.84
CA CYS A 77 0.36 -7.07 -10.84
C CYS A 77 1.19 -7.43 -12.07
N LYS A 78 0.82 -6.90 -13.23
CA LYS A 78 1.56 -7.12 -14.47
C LYS A 78 2.98 -6.57 -14.37
N MET A 79 3.14 -5.38 -13.82
CA MET A 79 4.46 -4.78 -13.59
C MET A 79 5.29 -5.59 -12.59
N ARG A 80 4.68 -6.04 -11.50
CA ARG A 80 5.32 -6.91 -10.51
C ARG A 80 5.83 -8.21 -11.16
N ASP A 81 4.97 -8.88 -11.92
CA ASP A 81 5.30 -10.14 -12.56
C ASP A 81 6.42 -9.99 -13.60
N GLU A 82 6.46 -8.85 -14.27
CA GLU A 82 7.56 -8.50 -15.16
C GLU A 82 8.89 -8.39 -14.42
N LEU A 83 8.90 -7.74 -13.26
CA LEU A 83 10.09 -7.64 -12.40
C LEU A 83 10.55 -9.01 -11.91
N VAL A 84 9.63 -9.91 -11.59
CA VAL A 84 9.95 -11.30 -11.23
C VAL A 84 10.56 -12.04 -12.42
N THR A 85 9.99 -11.90 -13.58
CA THR A 85 10.51 -12.53 -14.82
C THR A 85 11.92 -12.07 -15.15
N LEU A 86 12.23 -10.79 -14.88
CA LEU A 86 13.56 -10.22 -15.11
C LEU A 86 14.55 -10.53 -13.98
N ASN A 87 14.16 -11.31 -12.97
CA ASN A 87 14.97 -11.63 -11.79
C ASN A 87 15.41 -10.41 -10.97
N ILE A 88 14.66 -9.30 -11.07
CA ILE A 88 14.91 -8.10 -10.25
C ILE A 88 14.31 -8.29 -8.86
N VAL A 89 13.19 -8.99 -8.79
CA VAL A 89 12.46 -9.32 -7.55
C VAL A 89 12.31 -10.83 -7.47
N PRO A 90 12.48 -11.45 -6.27
CA PRO A 90 12.27 -12.90 -6.13
C PRO A 90 10.82 -13.31 -6.43
N PRO A 91 10.57 -14.59 -6.73
CA PRO A 91 9.21 -15.09 -6.89
C PRO A 91 8.36 -14.86 -5.64
N ILE A 92 7.06 -14.64 -5.82
CA ILE A 92 6.13 -14.36 -4.72
C ILE A 92 6.19 -15.44 -3.63
N SER A 93 6.36 -16.71 -4.02
CA SER A 93 6.47 -17.83 -3.08
C SER A 93 7.63 -17.72 -2.09
N GLU A 94 8.61 -16.89 -2.38
CA GLU A 94 9.77 -16.68 -1.52
C GLU A 94 9.61 -15.48 -0.59
N TRP A 95 8.65 -14.60 -0.84
CA TRP A 95 8.54 -13.33 -0.11
C TRP A 95 8.34 -13.51 1.40
N SER A 96 7.46 -14.42 1.80
CA SER A 96 7.22 -14.69 3.22
C SER A 96 8.41 -15.35 3.92
N LYS A 97 9.28 -16.02 3.18
CA LYS A 97 10.52 -16.57 3.72
C LYS A 97 11.57 -15.47 3.94
N ILE A 98 11.62 -14.51 3.01
CA ILE A 98 12.55 -13.37 3.09
C ILE A 98 12.08 -12.39 4.16
N ASN A 99 10.79 -12.13 4.24
CA ASN A 99 10.19 -11.27 5.24
C ASN A 99 9.00 -11.96 5.93
N PRO A 100 9.25 -12.59 7.09
CA PRO A 100 8.18 -13.30 7.81
C PRO A 100 7.03 -12.40 8.29
N ASN A 101 7.18 -11.08 8.23
CA ASN A 101 6.14 -10.14 8.66
C ASN A 101 5.12 -9.81 7.56
N LEU A 102 5.31 -10.34 6.37
CA LEU A 102 4.35 -10.15 5.29
C LEU A 102 3.08 -10.97 5.48
#